data_7ab75fa5eb074318d0c92c237d37cd90
#
_entry.id   7ab75fa5eb074318d0c92c237d37cd90
#
_cell.length_a   1.000
_cell.length_b   1.000
_cell.length_c   1.000
_cell.angle_alpha   90.00
_cell.angle_beta   90.00
_cell.angle_gamma   90.00
#
_symmetry.space_group_name_H-M   'P 1'
#
loop_
_entity.id
_entity.type
_entity.pdbx_description
1 polymer ?
#
loop_
_entity_poly.entity_id
_entity_poly.type
_entity_poly.pdbx_seq_one_letter_code
_entity_poly.pdbx_strand_id
1 'polypeptide(L)'
;MIGCDVTKGRAQPMANEMDSTSKTGRTAALLAMAVVAALAAGCANPDRSTTGALPDDYRTRHPIVVGEQEKTIDIPIATGASRLTRGQSEVIAGFVDGYATGASGIFRILVPGDARNAAATAVTSREIRRLVARRGVPARKIVMESYVAGDPSEAAPIRLSYYAITASTPACGQWPEDLVVNTSANKNYYNFGCATQNNLAAQIADPNDLLGPRRMTPADATQRGNALQRYRDAYTELKDM
;
A
#
# COMPACT_ATOMS: atom_id res chain seq x y z
N MET A 1 22.62 -31.18 -50.16
CA MET A 1 23.69 -32.15 -50.40
C MET A 1 23.28 -33.48 -49.86
N ILE A 2 23.24 -34.42 -50.79
CA ILE A 2 23.33 -35.91 -50.65
C ILE A 2 22.01 -36.49 -50.15
N GLY A 3 21.17 -37.15 -50.91
CA GLY A 3 21.34 -37.96 -52.12
C GLY A 3 21.60 -39.39 -51.79
N CYS A 4 20.73 -40.25 -52.25
CA CYS A 4 20.88 -41.65 -52.74
C CYS A 4 19.59 -42.40 -52.45
N ASP A 5 18.79 -42.71 -53.41
CA ASP A 5 18.87 -43.52 -54.64
C ASP A 5 18.77 -45.02 -54.41
N VAL A 6 17.65 -45.54 -54.95
CA VAL A 6 17.43 -46.72 -55.83
C VAL A 6 17.77 -48.11 -55.31
N THR A 7 16.78 -48.99 -55.33
CA THR A 7 16.62 -50.14 -56.28
C THR A 7 15.32 -50.89 -55.98
N LYS A 8 14.42 -50.96 -56.85
CA LYS A 8 13.95 -51.83 -57.93
C LYS A 8 13.98 -53.35 -57.57
N GLY A 9 12.81 -53.88 -57.30
CA GLY A 9 12.54 -55.32 -57.22
C GLY A 9 11.09 -55.65 -57.59
N ARG A 10 10.92 -56.15 -58.77
CA ARG A 10 9.64 -56.53 -59.42
C ARG A 10 9.34 -57.99 -59.10
N ALA A 11 8.11 -58.29 -58.62
CA ALA A 11 7.43 -59.57 -58.86
C ALA A 11 5.91 -59.39 -58.71
N GLN A 12 5.21 -59.82 -59.68
CA GLN A 12 3.76 -59.95 -59.83
C GLN A 12 3.30 -61.32 -59.28
N PRO A 13 2.00 -61.66 -59.45
CA PRO A 13 0.84 -61.39 -58.60
C PRO A 13 0.22 -62.72 -58.13
N MET A 14 -0.58 -62.68 -57.10
CA MET A 14 -1.68 -63.66 -56.95
C MET A 14 -2.87 -62.95 -56.31
N ALA A 15 -3.94 -63.02 -57.06
CA ALA A 15 -5.28 -62.66 -56.63
C ALA A 15 -5.66 -63.47 -55.39
N ASN A 16 -6.23 -62.82 -54.41
CA ASN A 16 -7.18 -63.46 -53.54
C ASN A 16 -8.29 -62.46 -53.19
N GLU A 17 -9.39 -62.73 -53.84
CA GLU A 17 -10.71 -62.22 -53.56
C GLU A 17 -11.17 -62.81 -52.25
N MET A 18 -11.46 -62.03 -51.32
CA MET A 18 -12.29 -62.18 -50.11
C MET A 18 -11.75 -61.31 -48.99
N ASP A 19 -12.28 -60.17 -48.85
CA ASP A 19 -12.70 -59.60 -47.61
C ASP A 19 -13.10 -58.12 -47.74
N SER A 20 -14.18 -57.86 -48.40
CA SER A 20 -14.75 -56.50 -48.56
C SER A 20 -15.42 -55.99 -47.31
N THR A 21 -15.74 -56.83 -46.35
CA THR A 21 -16.49 -56.44 -45.14
C THR A 21 -15.60 -56.05 -43.93
N SER A 22 -14.35 -56.49 -43.93
CA SER A 22 -13.43 -56.14 -42.85
C SER A 22 -12.74 -54.77 -43.03
N LYS A 23 -12.64 -54.34 -44.30
CA LYS A 23 -12.00 -53.04 -44.61
C LYS A 23 -12.82 -51.84 -44.21
N THR A 24 -14.16 -51.90 -44.37
CA THR A 24 -15.08 -50.78 -43.97
C THR A 24 -15.15 -50.59 -42.44
N GLY A 25 -15.09 -51.68 -41.68
CA GLY A 25 -15.05 -51.60 -40.21
C GLY A 25 -13.74 -50.99 -39.67
N ARG A 26 -12.63 -51.37 -40.31
CA ARG A 26 -11.30 -50.83 -39.92
C ARG A 26 -11.13 -49.36 -40.29
N THR A 27 -11.61 -48.94 -41.45
CA THR A 27 -11.58 -47.54 -41.85
C THR A 27 -12.50 -46.68 -41.01
N ALA A 28 -13.69 -47.16 -40.63
CA ALA A 28 -14.58 -46.48 -39.72
C ALA A 28 -13.99 -46.33 -38.31
N ALA A 29 -13.34 -47.36 -37.80
CA ALA A 29 -12.64 -47.31 -36.49
C ALA A 29 -11.45 -46.34 -36.52
N LEU A 30 -10.68 -46.32 -37.62
CA LEU A 30 -9.57 -45.39 -37.76
C LEU A 30 -10.06 -43.94 -37.88
N LEU A 31 -11.16 -43.68 -38.58
CA LEU A 31 -11.77 -42.35 -38.64
C LEU A 31 -12.33 -41.91 -37.31
N ALA A 32 -12.98 -42.80 -36.56
CA ALA A 32 -13.47 -42.48 -35.24
C ALA A 32 -12.31 -42.18 -34.27
N MET A 33 -11.20 -42.92 -34.35
CA MET A 33 -10.03 -42.65 -33.53
C MET A 33 -9.31 -41.36 -33.92
N ALA A 34 -9.28 -41.00 -35.17
CA ALA A 34 -8.73 -39.73 -35.66
C ALA A 34 -9.59 -38.52 -35.20
N VAL A 35 -10.92 -38.69 -35.19
CA VAL A 35 -11.82 -37.66 -34.66
C VAL A 35 -11.65 -37.47 -33.14
N VAL A 36 -11.55 -38.57 -32.38
CA VAL A 36 -11.29 -38.51 -30.94
C VAL A 36 -9.92 -37.87 -30.65
N ALA A 37 -8.89 -38.21 -31.41
CA ALA A 37 -7.57 -37.61 -31.28
C ALA A 37 -7.56 -36.11 -31.63
N ALA A 38 -8.32 -35.70 -32.64
CA ALA A 38 -8.48 -34.29 -33.05
C ALA A 38 -9.25 -33.48 -31.96
N LEU A 39 -10.25 -34.07 -31.36
CA LEU A 39 -10.99 -33.47 -30.23
C LEU A 39 -10.14 -33.38 -28.96
N ALA A 40 -9.29 -34.35 -28.69
CA ALA A 40 -8.36 -34.33 -27.57
C ALA A 40 -7.20 -33.34 -27.76
N ALA A 41 -6.76 -33.09 -28.99
CA ALA A 41 -5.72 -32.12 -29.31
C ALA A 41 -6.15 -30.66 -29.08
N GLY A 42 -7.44 -30.37 -29.14
CA GLY A 42 -7.99 -29.05 -28.84
C GLY A 42 -7.85 -28.65 -27.36
N CYS A 43 -7.76 -29.59 -26.43
CA CYS A 43 -7.57 -29.32 -25.02
C CYS A 43 -6.09 -29.31 -24.57
N ALA A 44 -5.18 -29.66 -25.46
CA ALA A 44 -3.74 -29.78 -25.15
C ALA A 44 -2.89 -28.60 -25.60
N ASN A 45 -3.53 -27.48 -25.96
CA ASN A 45 -2.79 -26.26 -26.17
C ASN A 45 -2.65 -25.52 -24.82
N PRO A 46 -1.60 -25.79 -24.02
CA PRO A 46 -1.31 -24.87 -22.93
C PRO A 46 -0.98 -23.56 -23.64
N ASP A 47 -1.87 -22.60 -23.46
CA ASP A 47 -1.64 -21.22 -23.86
C ASP A 47 -0.35 -20.78 -23.16
N ARG A 48 0.79 -21.06 -23.81
CA ARG A 48 2.10 -20.55 -23.44
C ARG A 48 2.28 -19.12 -23.96
N SER A 49 1.22 -18.45 -24.28
CA SER A 49 1.25 -17.02 -24.24
C SER A 49 1.43 -16.67 -22.75
N THR A 50 2.68 -16.74 -22.31
CA THR A 50 3.13 -15.84 -21.27
C THR A 50 2.69 -14.49 -21.78
N THR A 51 1.51 -14.04 -21.39
CA THR A 51 1.18 -12.65 -21.50
C THR A 51 2.32 -11.98 -20.75
N GLY A 52 3.30 -11.48 -21.49
CA GLY A 52 4.40 -10.67 -20.97
C GLY A 52 3.89 -9.30 -20.51
N ALA A 53 2.65 -9.24 -20.06
CA ALA A 53 2.14 -8.18 -19.24
C ALA A 53 2.94 -8.26 -17.95
N LEU A 54 3.92 -7.39 -17.81
CA LEU A 54 4.38 -6.95 -16.50
C LEU A 54 3.11 -6.80 -15.66
N PRO A 55 3.02 -7.49 -14.49
CA PRO A 55 1.85 -7.35 -13.66
C PRO A 55 1.65 -5.85 -13.47
N ASP A 56 0.51 -5.32 -13.92
CA ASP A 56 0.14 -3.92 -13.76
C ASP A 56 -0.17 -3.69 -12.27
N ASP A 57 0.89 -3.79 -11.46
CA ASP A 57 0.80 -3.62 -10.03
C ASP A 57 0.66 -2.13 -9.72
N TYR A 58 -0.51 -1.73 -9.26
CA TYR A 58 -0.80 -0.36 -8.86
C TYR A 58 0.17 0.17 -7.79
N ARG A 59 0.82 -0.69 -7.02
CA ARG A 59 1.82 -0.30 -6.01
C ARG A 59 3.05 0.36 -6.63
N THR A 60 3.41 -0.02 -7.86
CA THR A 60 4.51 0.61 -8.58
C THR A 60 4.13 1.97 -9.14
N ARG A 61 2.85 2.18 -9.48
CA ARG A 61 2.33 3.47 -9.95
C ARG A 61 2.04 4.43 -8.81
N HIS A 62 1.60 3.91 -7.67
CA HIS A 62 1.23 4.65 -6.47
C HIS A 62 2.01 4.13 -5.27
N PRO A 63 3.36 4.29 -5.25
CA PRO A 63 4.18 3.81 -4.15
C PRO A 63 3.88 4.59 -2.88
N ILE A 64 3.92 3.90 -1.74
CA ILE A 64 3.98 4.57 -0.44
C ILE A 64 5.41 5.04 -0.23
N VAL A 65 5.58 6.34 -0.09
CA VAL A 65 6.87 7.00 0.13
C VAL A 65 6.95 7.45 1.58
N VAL A 66 8.05 7.13 2.24
CA VAL A 66 8.35 7.65 3.58
C VAL A 66 9.19 8.92 3.42
N GLY A 67 8.72 10.01 3.99
CA GLY A 67 9.38 11.30 3.91
C GLY A 67 8.99 12.23 5.05
N GLU A 68 9.74 13.30 5.19
CA GLU A 68 9.43 14.36 6.15
C GLU A 68 8.38 15.30 5.55
N GLN A 69 7.29 15.51 6.27
CA GLN A 69 6.22 16.42 5.87
C GLN A 69 5.83 17.35 7.03
N GLU A 70 5.47 18.57 6.68
CA GLU A 70 4.94 19.52 7.65
C GLU A 70 3.50 19.15 8.01
N LYS A 71 3.27 18.91 9.29
CA LYS A 71 1.93 18.78 9.88
C LYS A 71 1.51 20.15 10.38
N THR A 72 0.34 20.60 9.97
CA THR A 72 -0.18 21.94 10.30
C THR A 72 -1.60 21.83 10.77
N ILE A 73 -1.95 22.66 11.78
CA ILE A 73 -3.31 22.84 12.25
C ILE A 73 -3.57 24.33 12.51
N ASP A 74 -4.72 24.82 12.11
CA ASP A 74 -5.17 26.18 12.34
C ASP A 74 -6.16 26.22 13.50
N ILE A 75 -5.86 27.06 14.50
CA ILE A 75 -6.69 27.26 15.69
C ILE A 75 -7.39 28.62 15.55
N PRO A 76 -8.69 28.64 15.24
CA PRO A 76 -9.44 29.87 15.12
C PRO A 76 -9.60 30.55 16.50
N ILE A 77 -9.27 31.84 16.59
CA ILE A 77 -9.38 32.66 17.81
C ILE A 77 -10.35 33.82 17.56
N ALA A 78 -11.39 33.90 18.37
CA ALA A 78 -12.34 35.02 18.30
C ALA A 78 -11.68 36.34 18.71
N THR A 79 -12.13 37.47 18.18
CA THR A 79 -11.55 38.78 18.41
C THR A 79 -11.52 39.22 19.89
N GLY A 80 -12.48 38.76 20.70
CA GLY A 80 -12.54 39.07 22.14
C GLY A 80 -12.03 37.96 23.04
N ALA A 81 -11.40 36.91 22.48
CA ALA A 81 -10.95 35.77 23.28
C ALA A 81 -9.79 36.15 24.20
N SER A 82 -9.92 35.87 25.49
CA SER A 82 -8.86 36.02 26.50
C SER A 82 -8.25 34.73 26.97
N ARG A 83 -8.84 33.58 26.59
CA ARG A 83 -8.39 32.23 26.93
C ARG A 83 -8.81 31.24 25.84
N LEU A 84 -8.19 30.07 25.83
CA LEU A 84 -8.59 28.95 24.99
C LEU A 84 -9.91 28.34 25.49
N THR A 85 -10.76 27.91 24.59
CA THR A 85 -11.89 27.04 24.91
C THR A 85 -11.41 25.64 25.22
N ARG A 86 -12.25 24.84 25.89
CA ARG A 86 -11.95 23.46 26.16
C ARG A 86 -11.70 22.66 24.87
N GLY A 87 -12.55 22.80 23.85
CA GLY A 87 -12.39 22.12 22.57
C GLY A 87 -11.08 22.51 21.87
N GLN A 88 -10.71 23.79 21.86
CA GLN A 88 -9.41 24.21 21.31
C GLN A 88 -8.24 23.58 22.06
N SER A 89 -8.32 23.49 23.39
CA SER A 89 -7.28 22.89 24.21
C SER A 89 -7.16 21.38 23.95
N GLU A 90 -8.26 20.67 23.73
CA GLU A 90 -8.29 19.24 23.38
C GLU A 90 -7.71 18.99 21.99
N VAL A 91 -8.07 19.81 21.01
CA VAL A 91 -7.51 19.72 19.63
C VAL A 91 -6.00 19.96 19.65
N ILE A 92 -5.53 21.00 20.35
CA ILE A 92 -4.09 21.27 20.50
C ILE A 92 -3.39 20.10 21.19
N ALA A 93 -4.00 19.55 22.22
CA ALA A 93 -3.45 18.40 22.95
C ALA A 93 -3.24 17.20 22.03
N GLY A 94 -4.25 16.82 21.23
CA GLY A 94 -4.13 15.73 20.27
C GLY A 94 -3.06 15.99 19.20
N PHE A 95 -2.93 17.24 18.75
CA PHE A 95 -1.89 17.61 17.78
C PHE A 95 -0.48 17.49 18.37
N VAL A 96 -0.30 17.87 19.65
CA VAL A 96 0.98 17.73 20.35
C VAL A 96 1.32 16.27 20.66
N ASP A 97 0.33 15.43 20.93
CA ASP A 97 0.55 13.98 21.12
C ASP A 97 1.10 13.34 19.83
N GLY A 98 0.64 13.80 18.66
CA GLY A 98 1.20 13.43 17.36
C GLY A 98 2.67 13.87 17.18
N TYR A 99 3.05 15.04 17.70
CA TYR A 99 4.44 15.47 17.72
C TYR A 99 5.32 14.54 18.58
N ALA A 100 4.84 14.14 19.74
CA ALA A 100 5.59 13.31 20.67
C ALA A 100 5.91 11.91 20.11
N THR A 101 5.05 11.40 19.23
CA THR A 101 5.20 10.05 18.63
C THR A 101 6.02 10.02 17.34
N GLY A 102 5.99 11.08 16.53
CA GLY A 102 6.55 11.04 15.18
C GLY A 102 7.52 12.15 14.81
N ALA A 103 7.78 13.12 15.70
CA ALA A 103 8.59 14.27 15.40
C ALA A 103 9.73 14.51 16.40
N SER A 104 10.84 15.02 15.91
CA SER A 104 11.99 15.38 16.75
C SER A 104 12.43 16.83 16.58
N GLY A 105 11.90 17.53 15.57
CA GLY A 105 12.27 18.88 15.17
C GLY A 105 11.70 19.99 16.04
N ILE A 106 11.57 21.17 15.46
CA ILE A 106 11.02 22.38 16.06
C ILE A 106 9.49 22.32 15.99
N PHE A 107 8.82 22.71 17.06
CA PHE A 107 7.39 22.96 17.12
C PHE A 107 7.15 24.47 16.95
N ARG A 108 6.46 24.87 15.88
CA ARG A 108 6.20 26.26 15.55
C ARG A 108 4.80 26.68 15.99
N ILE A 109 4.71 27.87 16.51
CA ILE A 109 3.46 28.57 16.84
C ILE A 109 3.49 29.86 16.04
N LEU A 110 2.76 29.93 14.93
CA LEU A 110 2.67 31.11 14.09
C LEU A 110 1.46 31.94 14.52
N VAL A 111 1.73 33.18 14.89
CA VAL A 111 0.75 34.12 15.45
C VAL A 111 0.51 35.25 14.44
N PRO A 112 -0.75 35.55 14.06
CA PRO A 112 -1.00 36.65 13.14
C PRO A 112 -0.65 37.98 13.82
N GLY A 113 0.16 38.83 13.14
CA GLY A 113 0.64 40.08 13.67
C GLY A 113 -0.27 41.30 13.37
N ASP A 114 -1.03 41.22 12.28
CA ASP A 114 -1.78 42.33 11.70
C ASP A 114 -3.30 42.06 11.55
N ALA A 115 -3.79 40.93 12.02
CA ALA A 115 -5.20 40.57 11.94
C ALA A 115 -6.07 41.32 12.95
N ARG A 116 -7.38 41.46 12.68
CA ARG A 116 -8.35 42.09 13.57
C ARG A 116 -8.35 41.51 14.99
N ASN A 117 -7.99 40.25 15.16
CA ASN A 117 -7.89 39.55 16.44
C ASN A 117 -6.45 39.47 17.00
N ALA A 118 -5.50 40.27 16.50
CA ALA A 118 -4.08 40.18 16.90
C ALA A 118 -3.87 40.28 18.43
N ALA A 119 -4.61 41.15 19.13
CA ALA A 119 -4.53 41.23 20.58
C ALA A 119 -4.96 39.95 21.29
N ALA A 120 -6.03 39.28 20.83
CA ALA A 120 -6.53 38.02 21.35
C ALA A 120 -5.56 36.87 21.07
N THR A 121 -4.99 36.81 19.87
CA THR A 121 -4.02 35.80 19.48
C THR A 121 -2.70 35.93 20.23
N ALA A 122 -2.25 37.17 20.52
CA ALA A 122 -1.07 37.41 21.35
C ALA A 122 -1.24 36.91 22.80
N VAL A 123 -2.45 36.96 23.37
CA VAL A 123 -2.73 36.45 24.72
C VAL A 123 -2.85 34.93 24.68
N THR A 124 -3.65 34.38 23.76
CA THR A 124 -3.93 32.94 23.68
C THR A 124 -2.72 32.13 23.22
N SER A 125 -1.83 32.70 22.38
CA SER A 125 -0.58 32.03 21.98
C SER A 125 0.36 31.70 23.16
N ARG A 126 0.39 32.54 24.19
CA ARG A 126 1.15 32.25 25.42
C ARG A 126 0.54 31.09 26.20
N GLU A 127 -0.78 30.95 26.18
CA GLU A 127 -1.47 29.81 26.78
C GLU A 127 -1.20 28.54 25.99
N ILE A 128 -1.26 28.60 24.65
CA ILE A 128 -0.86 27.50 23.75
C ILE A 128 0.55 27.03 24.07
N ARG A 129 1.52 27.94 24.13
CA ARG A 129 2.91 27.60 24.45
C ARG A 129 3.04 26.87 25.78
N ARG A 130 2.31 27.32 26.82
CA ARG A 130 2.32 26.62 28.12
C ARG A 130 1.68 25.21 28.02
N LEU A 131 0.61 25.08 27.24
CA LEU A 131 -0.06 23.80 27.02
C LEU A 131 0.88 22.83 26.30
N VAL A 132 1.51 23.28 25.21
CA VAL A 132 2.49 22.50 24.44
C VAL A 132 3.67 22.05 25.32
N ALA A 133 4.21 22.96 26.15
CA ALA A 133 5.30 22.61 27.06
C ALA A 133 4.86 21.59 28.14
N ARG A 134 3.66 21.74 28.70
CA ARG A 134 3.11 20.77 29.66
C ARG A 134 2.87 19.39 29.07
N ARG A 135 2.65 19.31 27.74
CA ARG A 135 2.48 18.05 26.99
C ARG A 135 3.81 17.40 26.61
N GLY A 136 4.95 17.94 27.06
CA GLY A 136 6.26 17.30 26.93
C GLY A 136 7.13 17.84 25.80
N VAL A 137 6.70 18.85 25.06
CA VAL A 137 7.58 19.53 24.08
C VAL A 137 8.60 20.39 24.83
N PRO A 138 9.91 20.15 24.69
CA PRO A 138 10.93 20.94 25.38
C PRO A 138 10.83 22.43 25.00
N ALA A 139 10.90 23.33 25.99
CA ALA A 139 10.74 24.77 25.77
C ALA A 139 11.69 25.34 24.68
N ARG A 140 12.90 24.76 24.56
CA ARG A 140 13.90 25.15 23.53
C ARG A 140 13.49 24.75 22.10
N LYS A 141 12.55 23.84 21.94
CA LYS A 141 12.03 23.40 20.66
C LYS A 141 10.74 24.14 20.25
N ILE A 142 10.16 24.93 21.16
CA ILE A 142 8.94 25.70 20.89
C ILE A 142 9.35 27.09 20.39
N VAL A 143 9.11 27.34 19.11
CA VAL A 143 9.39 28.64 18.47
C VAL A 143 8.08 29.35 18.19
N MET A 144 8.01 30.64 18.57
CA MET A 144 6.89 31.51 18.26
C MET A 144 7.33 32.49 17.19
N GLU A 145 6.59 32.51 16.10
CA GLU A 145 6.86 33.38 14.94
C GLU A 145 5.59 34.21 14.62
N SER A 146 5.77 35.42 14.12
CA SER A 146 4.66 36.20 13.62
C SER A 146 4.51 36.01 12.12
N TYR A 147 3.29 35.94 11.63
CA TYR A 147 2.99 35.93 10.21
C TYR A 147 2.01 37.05 9.84
N VAL A 148 2.07 37.47 8.59
CA VAL A 148 1.15 38.50 8.03
C VAL A 148 -0.11 37.79 7.57
N ALA A 149 -1.27 38.21 8.10
CA ALA A 149 -2.58 37.74 7.64
C ALA A 149 -2.86 38.25 6.22
N GLY A 150 -3.62 37.48 5.46
CA GLY A 150 -3.98 37.91 4.10
C GLY A 150 -4.88 39.16 4.06
N ASP A 151 -5.77 39.30 5.05
CA ASP A 151 -6.65 40.47 5.24
C ASP A 151 -6.62 40.93 6.70
N PRO A 152 -6.10 42.14 6.96
CA PRO A 152 -6.06 42.70 8.32
C PRO A 152 -7.44 42.99 8.92
N SER A 153 -8.48 43.12 8.10
CA SER A 153 -9.86 43.33 8.55
C SER A 153 -10.54 42.06 9.07
N GLU A 154 -9.97 40.89 8.79
CA GLU A 154 -10.49 39.60 9.20
C GLU A 154 -9.75 39.04 10.42
N ALA A 155 -10.39 38.09 11.10
CA ALA A 155 -9.75 37.32 12.15
C ALA A 155 -8.93 36.19 11.55
N ALA A 156 -7.65 36.11 11.89
CA ALA A 156 -6.76 35.07 11.42
C ALA A 156 -6.47 34.02 12.51
N PRO A 157 -6.27 32.75 12.17
CA PRO A 157 -6.01 31.68 13.14
C PRO A 157 -4.57 31.74 13.68
N ILE A 158 -4.35 31.14 14.85
CA ILE A 158 -3.00 30.73 15.25
C ILE A 158 -2.72 29.40 14.55
N ARG A 159 -1.59 29.33 13.82
CA ARG A 159 -1.17 28.11 13.13
C ARG A 159 -0.10 27.41 13.94
N LEU A 160 -0.32 26.12 14.18
CA LEU A 160 0.67 25.24 14.81
C LEU A 160 1.24 24.34 13.73
N SER A 161 2.57 24.17 13.71
CA SER A 161 3.18 23.26 12.76
C SER A 161 4.43 22.59 13.31
N TYR A 162 4.72 21.41 12.77
CA TYR A 162 5.96 20.67 13.00
C TYR A 162 6.23 19.72 11.83
N TYR A 163 7.47 19.33 11.66
CA TYR A 163 7.83 18.31 10.69
C TYR A 163 7.85 16.93 11.33
N ALA A 164 7.25 15.96 10.66
CA ALA A 164 7.24 14.57 11.07
C ALA A 164 7.50 13.65 9.88
N ILE A 165 8.11 12.50 10.16
CA ILE A 165 8.22 11.43 9.18
C ILE A 165 6.82 10.86 8.96
N THR A 166 6.39 10.82 7.72
CA THR A 166 5.07 10.33 7.31
C THR A 166 5.19 9.37 6.15
N ALA A 167 4.23 8.44 6.08
CA ALA A 167 4.00 7.66 4.89
C ALA A 167 2.94 8.36 4.04
N SER A 168 3.19 8.56 2.78
CA SER A 168 2.27 9.21 1.85
C SER A 168 2.40 8.62 0.45
N THR A 169 1.39 8.84 -0.37
CA THR A 169 1.42 8.51 -1.79
C THR A 169 1.35 9.79 -2.61
N PRO A 170 1.81 9.77 -3.88
CA PRO A 170 1.54 10.86 -4.80
C PRO A 170 0.03 11.15 -4.91
N ALA A 171 -0.32 12.36 -5.31
CA ALA A 171 -1.72 12.73 -5.55
C ALA A 171 -2.36 11.81 -6.59
N CYS A 172 -3.59 11.35 -6.33
CA CYS A 172 -4.29 10.41 -7.21
C CYS A 172 -4.69 11.01 -8.57
N GLY A 173 -4.62 12.34 -8.72
CA GLY A 173 -5.08 13.02 -9.91
C GLY A 173 -6.61 12.99 -10.07
N GLN A 174 -7.08 13.34 -11.26
CA GLN A 174 -8.49 13.28 -11.61
C GLN A 174 -8.89 11.88 -12.09
N TRP A 175 -10.16 11.58 -12.02
CA TRP A 175 -10.71 10.35 -12.61
C TRP A 175 -10.46 10.35 -14.12
N PRO A 176 -9.99 9.24 -14.71
CA PRO A 176 -9.82 9.15 -16.15
C PRO A 176 -11.18 9.21 -16.83
N GLU A 177 -11.22 9.83 -18.01
CA GLU A 177 -12.44 9.97 -18.82
C GLU A 177 -12.93 8.63 -19.39
N ASP A 178 -12.05 7.65 -19.51
CA ASP A 178 -12.29 6.40 -20.23
C ASP A 178 -12.47 5.16 -19.34
N LEU A 179 -13.12 5.29 -18.19
CA LEU A 179 -13.40 4.15 -17.31
C LEU A 179 -14.14 2.99 -18.01
N VAL A 180 -14.83 3.26 -19.12
CA VAL A 180 -15.69 2.31 -19.82
C VAL A 180 -15.21 2.00 -21.24
N VAL A 181 -14.45 2.89 -21.89
CA VAL A 181 -14.13 2.80 -23.32
C VAL A 181 -13.04 1.78 -23.63
N ASN A 182 -12.16 1.46 -22.68
CA ASN A 182 -11.03 0.58 -22.91
C ASN A 182 -11.12 -0.78 -22.20
N THR A 183 -12.33 -1.36 -22.18
CA THR A 183 -12.57 -2.66 -21.54
C THR A 183 -11.89 -3.83 -22.28
N SER A 184 -11.59 -3.66 -23.57
CA SER A 184 -10.93 -4.70 -24.38
C SER A 184 -9.43 -4.86 -24.06
N ALA A 185 -8.77 -3.84 -23.51
CA ALA A 185 -7.35 -3.90 -23.21
C ALA A 185 -7.04 -4.63 -21.88
N ASN A 186 -8.05 -4.95 -21.09
CA ASN A 186 -7.91 -5.59 -19.77
C ASN A 186 -6.82 -4.93 -18.90
N LYS A 187 -6.74 -3.60 -18.94
CA LYS A 187 -5.80 -2.80 -18.15
C LYS A 187 -6.54 -2.01 -17.08
N ASN A 188 -5.91 -1.89 -15.93
CA ASN A 188 -6.41 -1.01 -14.88
C ASN A 188 -6.28 0.46 -15.32
N TYR A 189 -7.28 1.28 -15.00
CA TYR A 189 -7.19 2.72 -15.23
C TYR A 189 -6.07 3.36 -14.38
N TYR A 190 -5.59 4.53 -14.79
CA TYR A 190 -4.37 5.16 -14.25
C TYR A 190 -4.35 5.30 -12.73
N ASN A 191 -5.44 5.77 -12.14
CA ASN A 191 -5.55 5.98 -10.69
C ASN A 191 -6.12 4.77 -9.91
N PHE A 192 -6.23 3.60 -10.58
CA PHE A 192 -6.61 2.35 -9.91
C PHE A 192 -5.62 2.05 -8.77
N GLY A 193 -6.16 1.76 -7.60
CA GLY A 193 -5.37 1.44 -6.41
C GLY A 193 -4.77 2.65 -5.67
N CYS A 194 -4.83 3.87 -6.24
CA CYS A 194 -4.30 5.07 -5.57
C CYS A 194 -4.99 5.33 -4.22
N ALA A 195 -6.33 5.30 -4.17
CA ALA A 195 -7.08 5.49 -2.92
C ALA A 195 -6.77 4.39 -1.90
N THR A 196 -6.58 3.15 -2.35
CA THR A 196 -6.18 2.02 -1.49
C THR A 196 -4.81 2.27 -0.86
N GLN A 197 -3.83 2.71 -1.66
CA GLN A 197 -2.48 3.03 -1.17
C GLN A 197 -2.51 4.23 -0.22
N ASN A 198 -3.31 5.28 -0.52
CA ASN A 198 -3.50 6.41 0.38
C ASN A 198 -4.09 5.99 1.74
N ASN A 199 -5.14 5.16 1.71
CA ASN A 199 -5.74 4.66 2.93
C ASN A 199 -4.76 3.78 3.73
N LEU A 200 -3.97 2.97 3.05
CA LEU A 200 -2.94 2.16 3.69
C LEU A 200 -1.86 3.05 4.32
N ALA A 201 -1.36 4.05 3.59
CA ALA A 201 -0.39 5.01 4.10
C ALA A 201 -0.90 5.75 5.35
N ALA A 202 -2.18 6.16 5.34
CA ALA A 202 -2.81 6.84 6.47
C ALA A 202 -2.98 5.95 7.72
N GLN A 203 -3.01 4.64 7.56
CA GLN A 203 -3.14 3.67 8.67
C GLN A 203 -1.80 3.28 9.29
N ILE A 204 -0.68 3.65 8.68
CA ILE A 204 0.65 3.32 9.20
C ILE A 204 0.91 4.14 10.46
N ALA A 205 0.99 3.46 11.60
CA ALA A 205 1.21 4.11 12.89
C ALA A 205 2.63 4.68 13.05
N ASP A 206 3.63 3.98 12.50
CA ASP A 206 5.02 4.44 12.48
C ASP A 206 5.63 4.21 11.10
N PRO A 207 5.81 5.26 10.31
CA PRO A 207 6.37 5.16 8.96
C PRO A 207 7.78 4.57 8.89
N ASN A 208 8.55 4.62 9.99
CA ASN A 208 9.87 4.02 10.04
C ASN A 208 9.86 2.50 9.92
N ASP A 209 8.74 1.85 10.26
CA ASP A 209 8.58 0.39 10.09
C ASP A 209 8.64 -0.04 8.61
N LEU A 210 8.38 0.88 7.69
CA LEU A 210 8.53 0.65 6.25
C LEU A 210 10.00 0.67 5.80
N LEU A 211 10.88 1.33 6.56
CA LEU A 211 12.31 1.43 6.25
C LEU A 211 13.09 0.23 6.76
N GLY A 212 12.57 -0.48 7.77
CA GLY A 212 13.20 -1.67 8.32
C GLY A 212 12.50 -2.19 9.57
N PRO A 213 12.74 -3.46 9.92
CA PRO A 213 12.11 -4.05 11.08
C PRO A 213 12.60 -3.40 12.38
N ARG A 214 11.70 -3.22 13.32
CA ARG A 214 12.05 -2.78 14.68
C ARG A 214 12.98 -3.79 15.35
N ARG A 215 13.84 -3.29 16.22
CA ARG A 215 14.62 -4.19 17.08
C ARG A 215 13.66 -5.03 17.92
N MET A 216 13.88 -6.34 17.89
CA MET A 216 13.14 -7.23 18.77
C MET A 216 13.45 -6.89 20.22
N THR A 217 12.42 -6.77 21.04
CA THR A 217 12.62 -6.75 22.51
C THR A 217 13.24 -8.06 22.94
N PRO A 218 14.18 -8.07 23.89
CA PRO A 218 14.71 -9.31 24.42
C PRO A 218 13.55 -10.22 24.86
N ALA A 219 13.58 -11.49 24.44
CA ALA A 219 12.57 -12.45 24.85
C ALA A 219 12.66 -12.59 26.38
N ASP A 220 11.50 -12.60 27.06
CA ASP A 220 11.43 -12.85 28.49
C ASP A 220 12.02 -14.25 28.76
N ALA A 221 13.14 -14.26 29.50
CA ALA A 221 13.85 -15.50 29.83
C ALA A 221 12.98 -16.47 30.66
N THR A 222 12.09 -15.93 31.50
CA THR A 222 11.18 -16.71 32.33
C THR A 222 10.11 -17.39 31.47
N GLN A 223 9.49 -16.62 30.55
CA GLN A 223 8.50 -17.19 29.61
C GLN A 223 9.12 -18.26 28.73
N ARG A 224 10.32 -18.02 28.21
CA ARG A 224 11.04 -19.00 27.39
C ARG A 224 11.42 -20.24 28.21
N GLY A 225 11.88 -20.06 29.45
CA GLY A 225 12.16 -21.15 30.37
C GLY A 225 10.92 -22.02 30.62
N ASN A 226 9.78 -21.40 30.92
CA ASN A 226 8.52 -22.08 31.14
C ASN A 226 8.01 -22.82 29.90
N ALA A 227 8.17 -22.22 28.70
CA ALA A 227 7.79 -22.88 27.45
C ALA A 227 8.64 -24.12 27.16
N LEU A 228 9.96 -24.02 27.36
CA LEU A 228 10.89 -25.14 27.22
C LEU A 228 10.61 -26.27 28.24
N GLN A 229 10.26 -25.89 29.48
CA GLN A 229 9.93 -26.86 30.51
C GLN A 229 8.67 -27.67 30.13
N ARG A 230 7.59 -26.96 29.73
CA ARG A 230 6.34 -27.60 29.27
C ARG A 230 6.57 -28.53 28.07
N TYR A 231 7.42 -28.12 27.14
CA TYR A 231 7.77 -28.97 25.99
C TYR A 231 8.48 -30.26 26.43
N ARG A 232 9.42 -30.15 27.37
CA ARG A 232 10.16 -31.33 27.90
C ARG A 232 9.23 -32.26 28.67
N ASP A 233 8.36 -31.71 29.50
CA ASP A 233 7.41 -32.49 30.30
C ASP A 233 6.44 -33.25 29.39
N ALA A 234 5.88 -32.59 28.37
CA ALA A 234 5.02 -33.24 27.37
C ALA A 234 5.76 -34.35 26.56
N TYR A 235 7.05 -34.12 26.26
CA TYR A 235 7.86 -35.14 25.54
C TYR A 235 8.13 -36.35 26.44
N THR A 236 8.31 -36.15 27.74
CA THR A 236 8.52 -37.24 28.71
C THR A 236 7.26 -38.09 28.86
N GLU A 237 6.09 -37.46 29.00
CA GLU A 237 4.80 -38.16 29.06
C GLU A 237 4.53 -39.03 27.82
N LEU A 238 4.87 -38.53 26.63
CA LEU A 238 4.71 -39.27 25.36
C LEU A 238 5.65 -40.48 25.27
N LYS A 239 6.78 -40.44 25.94
CA LYS A 239 7.75 -41.54 25.91
C LYS A 239 7.36 -42.67 26.87
N ASP A 240 6.60 -42.36 27.93
CA ASP A 240 6.18 -43.33 28.95
C ASP A 240 4.82 -43.99 28.61
N MET A 241 4.19 -43.64 27.47
CA MET A 241 2.99 -44.29 26.89
C MET A 241 3.38 -45.37 25.88
#